data_145790362d10a6a6dae310dbebe89295
#
_entry.id   145790362d10a6a6dae310dbebe89295
#
_cell.length_a   1.000
_cell.length_b   1.000
_cell.length_c   1.000
_cell.angle_alpha   90.00
_cell.angle_beta   90.00
_cell.angle_gamma   90.00
#
_symmetry.space_group_name_H-M   'P 1'
#
loop_
_entity.id
_entity.type
_entity.pdbx_description
1 polymer ?
#
loop_
_entity_poly.entity_id
_entity_poly.type
_entity_poly.pdbx_seq_one_letter_code
_entity_poly.pdbx_strand_id
1 'polypeptide(L)'
;MVTFSPKDLEQISEKGITQSKIERQLDEFKTGFPYLKLEAAASVGKGIKSIAAGDISKYVDLWNQYKMGDKKILKFVPASGAASRMFKNLFAFLSAEYDAPETDFEKAFFSNIEKFAFYNVLDKVCKEKENCSIHELMEKGCYKTVVDYLLNDKGLGYGQLPKGLLLFHKYGGTQRTPLEEHLVEGALYANCNGVVHLHYTVSPEHKNLFEDCVNHVKGEYESKFNVRYCVSFSVQKPSTDTIAVNPDNTPFRNSDGSLLFRPGGHGALIENLNDVDADIVFIKNIDNVVLDKFKEDTVTYKQLLAGVLVSLQIKAFEYLRLLESGQFDDDTLKEIVRFLEQELCCHKPGINDLKGAELVAYLKKKLNRPMRVCGVVKNVGEPGGGPFLAYNSDGTVSLQILESSQIDKDNSDYTKMFTEGTHFNPVDLVCATKDYNGDKFDLPDFVDRSTGFISSKSKNGKELKALELPGLWNGAMSDWNTVFVEVPLSTFNPVKTVNDLLREQHQG
;
A
#
# COMPACT_ATOMS: atom_id res chain seq x y z
N MET A 1 35.97 8.51 -0.22
CA MET A 1 35.11 8.20 -1.37
C MET A 1 35.34 6.73 -1.73
N VAL A 2 34.27 5.98 -1.95
CA VAL A 2 34.37 4.58 -2.44
C VAL A 2 34.76 4.64 -3.91
N THR A 3 35.79 3.90 -4.31
CA THR A 3 36.20 3.80 -5.72
C THR A 3 35.51 2.57 -6.33
N PHE A 4 34.68 2.78 -7.35
CA PHE A 4 34.03 1.71 -8.10
C PHE A 4 34.92 1.23 -9.25
N SER A 5 35.02 -0.07 -9.43
CA SER A 5 35.68 -0.67 -10.59
C SER A 5 34.85 -0.45 -11.87
N PRO A 6 35.45 -0.58 -13.06
CA PRO A 6 34.68 -0.54 -14.32
C PRO A 6 33.49 -1.51 -14.35
N LYS A 7 33.62 -2.72 -13.78
CA LYS A 7 32.53 -3.71 -13.68
C LYS A 7 31.41 -3.25 -12.75
N ASP A 8 31.76 -2.54 -11.64
CA ASP A 8 30.75 -1.99 -10.75
C ASP A 8 29.93 -0.90 -11.46
N LEU A 9 30.61 -0.03 -12.22
CA LEU A 9 29.96 1.04 -12.99
C LEU A 9 29.05 0.47 -14.10
N GLU A 10 29.47 -0.59 -14.76
CA GLU A 10 28.65 -1.33 -15.74
C GLU A 10 27.40 -1.91 -15.07
N GLN A 11 27.53 -2.63 -13.95
CA GLN A 11 26.41 -3.18 -13.18
C GLN A 11 25.44 -2.11 -12.70
N ILE A 12 25.94 -0.95 -12.25
CA ILE A 12 25.12 0.21 -11.85
C ILE A 12 24.33 0.74 -13.04
N SER A 13 24.98 0.90 -14.18
CA SER A 13 24.40 1.41 -15.43
C SER A 13 23.34 0.46 -16.00
N GLU A 14 23.58 -0.85 -16.00
CA GLU A 14 22.61 -1.87 -16.45
C GLU A 14 21.30 -1.82 -15.68
N LYS A 15 21.34 -1.46 -14.40
CA LYS A 15 20.14 -1.24 -13.58
C LYS A 15 19.45 0.09 -13.83
N GLY A 16 20.01 0.98 -14.66
CA GLY A 16 19.52 2.34 -14.85
C GLY A 16 19.74 3.24 -13.61
N ILE A 17 20.70 2.91 -12.76
CA ILE A 17 21.07 3.70 -11.58
C ILE A 17 22.25 4.62 -11.95
N THR A 18 22.24 5.87 -11.43
CA THR A 18 23.36 6.78 -11.61
C THR A 18 24.40 6.59 -10.50
N GLN A 19 25.69 6.82 -10.81
CA GLN A 19 26.73 6.78 -9.80
C GLN A 19 26.46 7.75 -8.65
N SER A 20 25.96 8.95 -8.93
CA SER A 20 25.61 9.96 -7.93
C SER A 20 24.50 9.48 -6.98
N LYS A 21 23.55 8.65 -7.47
CA LYS A 21 22.52 8.02 -6.63
C LYS A 21 23.15 7.03 -5.65
N ILE A 22 24.12 6.22 -6.09
CA ILE A 22 24.84 5.27 -5.23
C ILE A 22 25.68 6.00 -4.19
N GLU A 23 26.41 7.05 -4.60
CA GLU A 23 27.22 7.86 -3.67
C GLU A 23 26.37 8.47 -2.57
N ARG A 24 25.20 9.01 -2.90
CA ARG A 24 24.24 9.51 -1.93
C ARG A 24 23.76 8.41 -0.98
N GLN A 25 23.38 7.22 -1.49
CA GLN A 25 22.97 6.10 -0.64
C GLN A 25 24.08 5.68 0.33
N LEU A 26 25.33 5.67 -0.12
CA LEU A 26 26.49 5.37 0.76
C LEU A 26 26.68 6.43 1.83
N ASP A 27 26.40 7.69 1.55
CA ASP A 27 26.42 8.74 2.55
C ASP A 27 25.25 8.65 3.53
N GLU A 28 24.05 8.29 3.06
CA GLU A 28 22.89 8.00 3.89
C GLU A 28 23.16 6.86 4.89
N PHE A 29 23.91 5.81 4.51
CA PHE A 29 24.35 4.77 5.45
C PHE A 29 25.27 5.27 6.57
N LYS A 30 26.07 6.33 6.31
CA LYS A 30 26.97 6.90 7.31
C LYS A 30 26.28 7.89 8.23
N THR A 31 25.39 8.71 7.66
CA THR A 31 24.70 9.79 8.38
C THR A 31 23.43 9.33 9.07
N GLY A 32 22.82 8.24 8.58
CA GLY A 32 21.47 7.84 8.97
C GLY A 32 20.40 8.79 8.42
N PHE A 33 19.18 8.59 8.85
CA PHE A 33 18.03 9.43 8.55
C PHE A 33 17.54 10.14 9.82
N PRO A 34 17.14 11.41 9.73
CA PRO A 34 16.58 12.12 10.88
C PRO A 34 15.21 11.55 11.22
N TYR A 35 14.85 11.59 12.48
CA TYR A 35 13.46 11.36 12.88
C TYR A 35 12.60 12.57 12.55
N LEU A 36 11.34 12.31 12.21
CA LEU A 36 10.38 13.38 11.92
C LEU A 36 9.98 14.10 13.20
N LYS A 37 9.89 15.44 13.11
CA LYS A 37 9.37 16.25 14.18
C LYS A 37 7.85 16.20 14.15
N LEU A 38 7.24 15.78 15.28
CA LEU A 38 5.79 15.63 15.41
C LEU A 38 5.18 16.83 16.12
N GLU A 39 3.98 17.23 15.69
CA GLU A 39 3.13 18.15 16.44
C GLU A 39 2.13 17.38 17.28
N ALA A 40 1.45 16.37 16.69
CA ALA A 40 0.47 15.55 17.39
C ALA A 40 0.16 14.25 16.61
N ALA A 41 -0.35 13.24 17.30
CA ALA A 41 -1.15 12.21 16.67
C ALA A 41 -2.48 12.81 16.17
N ALA A 42 -2.88 12.46 14.94
CA ALA A 42 -4.17 12.88 14.42
C ALA A 42 -5.32 12.11 15.10
N SER A 43 -6.41 12.82 15.38
CA SER A 43 -7.62 12.26 15.97
C SER A 43 -8.85 12.91 15.35
N VAL A 44 -10.04 12.37 15.60
CA VAL A 44 -11.29 12.99 15.15
C VAL A 44 -11.40 14.41 15.72
N GLY A 45 -11.64 15.38 14.84
CA GLY A 45 -11.64 16.82 15.17
C GLY A 45 -10.25 17.46 15.21
N LYS A 46 -9.17 16.67 15.16
CA LYS A 46 -7.78 17.15 15.02
C LYS A 46 -7.07 16.37 13.92
N GLY A 47 -7.29 16.76 12.67
CA GLY A 47 -6.67 16.16 11.49
C GLY A 47 -7.43 14.96 10.88
N ILE A 48 -8.38 14.34 11.59
CA ILE A 48 -9.25 13.30 11.07
C ILE A 48 -10.69 13.84 10.96
N LYS A 49 -11.25 13.77 9.76
CA LYS A 49 -12.65 14.10 9.49
C LYS A 49 -13.53 12.88 9.81
N SER A 50 -14.59 13.07 10.58
CA SER A 50 -15.67 12.10 10.74
C SER A 50 -16.88 12.62 9.97
N ILE A 51 -17.37 11.85 8.99
CA ILE A 51 -18.50 12.24 8.15
C ILE A 51 -19.78 11.68 8.79
N ALA A 52 -20.74 12.55 9.07
CA ALA A 52 -22.02 12.12 9.63
C ALA A 52 -22.74 11.19 8.65
N ALA A 53 -23.45 10.18 9.17
CA ALA A 53 -24.15 9.19 8.35
C ALA A 53 -25.09 9.83 7.31
N GLY A 54 -25.76 10.95 7.67
CA GLY A 54 -26.64 11.69 6.76
C GLY A 54 -25.92 12.42 5.62
N ASP A 55 -24.61 12.63 5.71
CA ASP A 55 -23.82 13.33 4.69
C ASP A 55 -23.07 12.36 3.75
N ILE A 56 -23.03 11.06 4.06
CA ILE A 56 -22.35 10.05 3.24
C ILE A 56 -22.90 10.05 1.81
N SER A 57 -24.21 10.06 1.66
CA SER A 57 -24.88 10.05 0.35
C SER A 57 -24.46 11.23 -0.52
N LYS A 58 -24.28 12.42 0.03
CA LYS A 58 -23.82 13.62 -0.68
C LYS A 58 -22.49 13.39 -1.40
N TYR A 59 -21.53 12.78 -0.72
CA TYR A 59 -20.22 12.50 -1.31
C TYR A 59 -20.27 11.32 -2.30
N VAL A 60 -21.08 10.29 -2.00
CA VAL A 60 -21.32 9.17 -2.92
C VAL A 60 -21.97 9.67 -4.21
N ASP A 61 -22.96 10.58 -4.13
CA ASP A 61 -23.61 11.17 -5.29
C ASP A 61 -22.64 12.03 -6.10
N LEU A 62 -21.79 12.83 -5.44
CA LEU A 62 -20.74 13.61 -6.10
C LEU A 62 -19.78 12.69 -6.86
N TRP A 63 -19.33 11.58 -6.24
CA TRP A 63 -18.51 10.58 -6.91
C TRP A 63 -19.23 9.97 -8.13
N ASN A 64 -20.50 9.61 -7.98
CA ASN A 64 -21.26 9.05 -9.07
C ASN A 64 -21.44 10.05 -10.24
N GLN A 65 -21.65 11.32 -9.95
CA GLN A 65 -21.66 12.38 -10.97
C GLN A 65 -20.30 12.55 -11.66
N TYR A 66 -19.20 12.53 -10.89
CA TYR A 66 -17.85 12.63 -11.43
C TYR A 66 -17.54 11.51 -12.43
N LYS A 67 -18.00 10.28 -12.16
CA LYS A 67 -17.82 9.11 -13.04
C LYS A 67 -18.60 9.19 -14.35
N MET A 68 -19.61 10.07 -14.46
CA MET A 68 -20.36 10.27 -15.71
C MET A 68 -19.57 11.11 -16.74
N GLY A 69 -18.52 11.81 -16.30
CA GLY A 69 -17.63 12.56 -17.19
C GLY A 69 -16.64 11.64 -17.93
N ASP A 70 -15.89 12.26 -18.85
CA ASP A 70 -14.77 11.59 -19.52
C ASP A 70 -13.57 11.55 -18.57
N LYS A 71 -13.57 10.57 -17.66
CA LYS A 71 -12.58 10.40 -16.61
C LYS A 71 -11.97 9.01 -16.65
N LYS A 72 -10.68 8.93 -16.41
CA LYS A 72 -9.98 7.67 -16.25
C LYS A 72 -9.76 7.36 -14.76
N ILE A 73 -10.48 6.37 -14.28
CA ILE A 73 -10.41 5.89 -12.90
C ILE A 73 -9.66 4.57 -12.90
N LEU A 74 -8.67 4.44 -12.02
CA LEU A 74 -7.82 3.27 -11.95
C LEU A 74 -7.73 2.76 -10.51
N LYS A 75 -7.71 1.43 -10.37
CA LYS A 75 -7.38 0.77 -9.10
C LYS A 75 -5.97 0.23 -9.16
N PHE A 76 -5.09 0.74 -8.31
CA PHE A 76 -3.69 0.35 -8.17
C PHE A 76 -3.53 -0.60 -6.99
N VAL A 77 -3.05 -1.80 -7.25
CA VAL A 77 -2.97 -2.89 -6.26
C VAL A 77 -1.53 -3.39 -6.14
N PRO A 78 -0.80 -3.02 -5.08
CA PRO A 78 0.47 -3.66 -4.77
C PRO A 78 0.26 -5.15 -4.49
N ALA A 79 0.86 -6.03 -5.33
CA ALA A 79 0.62 -7.47 -5.30
C ALA A 79 1.91 -8.32 -5.36
N SER A 80 3.09 -7.71 -5.23
CA SER A 80 4.39 -8.41 -5.28
C SER A 80 4.74 -9.20 -4.03
N GLY A 81 3.94 -9.07 -2.94
CA GLY A 81 4.22 -9.74 -1.67
C GLY A 81 4.10 -11.25 -1.75
N ALA A 82 5.20 -11.97 -1.50
CA ALA A 82 5.21 -13.43 -1.39
C ALA A 82 4.38 -13.91 -0.19
N ALA A 83 3.72 -15.05 -0.36
CA ALA A 83 2.91 -15.66 0.71
C ALA A 83 3.75 -16.34 1.81
N SER A 84 5.08 -16.42 1.69
CA SER A 84 5.96 -17.08 2.66
C SER A 84 5.75 -16.57 4.11
N ARG A 85 5.50 -15.27 4.29
CA ARG A 85 5.19 -14.71 5.61
C ARG A 85 3.83 -15.18 6.15
N MET A 86 2.83 -15.36 5.29
CA MET A 86 1.51 -15.87 5.65
C MET A 86 1.58 -17.30 6.19
N PHE A 87 2.50 -18.10 5.66
CA PHE A 87 2.70 -19.49 6.04
C PHE A 87 3.88 -19.72 7.00
N LYS A 88 4.46 -18.67 7.60
CA LYS A 88 5.64 -18.77 8.48
C LYS A 88 5.50 -19.86 9.55
N ASN A 89 4.35 -19.94 10.20
CA ASN A 89 4.13 -20.93 11.27
C ASN A 89 4.04 -22.35 10.73
N LEU A 90 3.49 -22.56 9.54
CA LEU A 90 3.45 -23.89 8.91
C LEU A 90 4.83 -24.33 8.40
N PHE A 91 5.67 -23.40 7.91
CA PHE A 91 7.08 -23.70 7.63
C PHE A 91 7.85 -24.07 8.87
N ALA A 92 7.59 -23.40 10.01
CA ALA A 92 8.17 -23.75 11.29
C ALA A 92 7.73 -25.16 11.73
N PHE A 93 6.45 -25.51 11.57
CA PHE A 93 5.93 -26.84 11.85
C PHE A 93 6.60 -27.93 11.01
N LEU A 94 6.82 -27.70 9.70
CA LEU A 94 7.56 -28.66 8.85
C LEU A 94 8.97 -28.97 9.38
N SER A 95 9.62 -27.97 9.97
CA SER A 95 10.98 -28.08 10.49
C SER A 95 11.04 -28.47 11.98
N ALA A 96 9.90 -28.61 12.65
CA ALA A 96 9.83 -28.96 14.07
C ALA A 96 10.24 -30.42 14.31
N GLU A 97 10.69 -30.72 15.55
CA GLU A 97 11.04 -32.09 15.97
C GLU A 97 9.81 -32.97 16.30
N TYR A 98 8.62 -32.36 16.43
CA TYR A 98 7.35 -33.03 16.66
C TYR A 98 6.54 -33.18 15.36
N ASP A 99 5.70 -34.21 15.25
CA ASP A 99 4.93 -34.54 14.05
C ASP A 99 3.43 -34.20 14.15
N ALA A 100 2.91 -34.04 15.36
CA ALA A 100 1.52 -33.67 15.61
C ALA A 100 1.41 -32.18 16.00
N PRO A 101 0.28 -31.49 15.71
CA PRO A 101 0.08 -30.08 16.05
C PRO A 101 0.19 -29.82 17.56
N GLU A 102 1.14 -28.96 17.98
CA GLU A 102 1.36 -28.61 19.38
C GLU A 102 0.92 -27.19 19.72
N THR A 103 1.20 -26.23 18.85
CA THR A 103 0.83 -24.82 19.05
C THR A 103 -0.66 -24.57 18.79
N ASP A 104 -1.22 -23.53 19.43
CA ASP A 104 -2.61 -23.12 19.20
C ASP A 104 -2.87 -22.77 17.72
N PHE A 105 -1.87 -22.18 17.05
CA PHE A 105 -1.96 -21.88 15.62
C PHE A 105 -2.12 -23.15 14.78
N GLU A 106 -1.31 -24.16 14.99
CA GLU A 106 -1.35 -25.43 14.28
C GLU A 106 -2.65 -26.19 14.57
N LYS A 107 -3.05 -26.26 15.86
CA LYS A 107 -4.32 -26.87 16.27
C LYS A 107 -5.51 -26.19 15.60
N ALA A 108 -5.54 -24.85 15.57
CA ALA A 108 -6.59 -24.10 14.90
C ALA A 108 -6.60 -24.36 13.38
N PHE A 109 -5.43 -24.42 12.74
CA PHE A 109 -5.31 -24.72 11.30
C PHE A 109 -5.90 -26.09 10.97
N PHE A 110 -5.44 -27.16 11.63
CA PHE A 110 -5.86 -28.52 11.30
C PHE A 110 -7.30 -28.82 11.73
N SER A 111 -7.76 -28.29 12.87
CA SER A 111 -9.14 -28.48 13.33
C SER A 111 -10.18 -27.78 12.43
N ASN A 112 -9.74 -26.83 11.62
CA ASN A 112 -10.61 -26.08 10.70
C ASN A 112 -10.19 -26.22 9.23
N ILE A 113 -9.39 -27.24 8.89
CA ILE A 113 -8.76 -27.34 7.57
C ILE A 113 -9.79 -27.36 6.42
N GLU A 114 -10.96 -27.92 6.64
CA GLU A 114 -12.06 -27.95 5.65
C GLU A 114 -12.67 -26.58 5.34
N LYS A 115 -12.48 -25.61 6.23
CA LYS A 115 -13.00 -24.26 6.07
C LYS A 115 -12.19 -23.44 5.06
N PHE A 116 -10.94 -23.80 4.82
CA PHE A 116 -10.12 -23.07 3.85
C PHE A 116 -10.59 -23.29 2.41
N ALA A 117 -10.55 -22.23 1.60
CA ALA A 117 -10.97 -22.30 0.20
C ALA A 117 -10.14 -23.29 -0.62
N PHE A 118 -8.90 -23.51 -0.26
CA PHE A 118 -8.00 -24.44 -0.93
C PHE A 118 -8.16 -25.91 -0.50
N TYR A 119 -9.01 -26.22 0.47
CA TYR A 119 -9.16 -27.58 1.02
C TYR A 119 -9.39 -28.62 -0.06
N ASN A 120 -10.39 -28.42 -0.93
CA ASN A 120 -10.77 -29.42 -1.94
C ASN A 120 -9.63 -29.70 -2.95
N VAL A 121 -8.88 -28.63 -3.31
CA VAL A 121 -7.75 -28.76 -4.23
C VAL A 121 -6.60 -29.49 -3.56
N LEU A 122 -6.33 -29.19 -2.28
CA LEU A 122 -5.30 -29.87 -1.49
C LEU A 122 -5.66 -31.33 -1.24
N ASP A 123 -6.91 -31.65 -0.89
CA ASP A 123 -7.39 -33.00 -0.67
C ASP A 123 -7.26 -33.86 -1.94
N LYS A 124 -7.56 -33.28 -3.11
CA LYS A 124 -7.34 -33.94 -4.40
C LYS A 124 -5.87 -34.30 -4.60
N VAL A 125 -4.94 -33.36 -4.33
CA VAL A 125 -3.49 -33.63 -4.41
C VAL A 125 -3.07 -34.75 -3.45
N CYS A 126 -3.55 -34.73 -2.20
CA CYS A 126 -3.27 -35.79 -1.23
C CYS A 126 -3.74 -37.17 -1.75
N LYS A 127 -4.97 -37.23 -2.26
CA LYS A 127 -5.53 -38.49 -2.84
C LYS A 127 -4.73 -38.97 -4.06
N GLU A 128 -4.29 -38.08 -4.94
CA GLU A 128 -3.51 -38.45 -6.11
C GLU A 128 -2.08 -38.93 -5.75
N LYS A 129 -1.46 -38.36 -4.71
CA LYS A 129 -0.07 -38.64 -4.36
C LYS A 129 0.09 -39.74 -3.31
N GLU A 130 -0.81 -39.82 -2.34
CA GLU A 130 -0.71 -40.74 -1.19
C GLU A 130 -1.82 -41.81 -1.21
N ASN A 131 -2.78 -41.75 -2.14
CA ASN A 131 -4.01 -42.57 -2.12
C ASN A 131 -4.80 -42.40 -0.81
N CYS A 132 -4.69 -41.26 -0.13
CA CYS A 132 -5.33 -40.94 1.12
C CYS A 132 -5.92 -39.53 1.07
N SER A 133 -7.08 -39.33 1.68
CA SER A 133 -7.62 -37.99 1.94
C SER A 133 -6.80 -37.27 3.02
N ILE A 134 -7.01 -35.96 3.15
CA ILE A 134 -6.42 -35.17 4.24
C ILE A 134 -6.80 -35.77 5.60
N HIS A 135 -8.05 -36.18 5.80
CA HIS A 135 -8.52 -36.77 7.06
C HIS A 135 -7.79 -38.09 7.37
N GLU A 136 -7.67 -38.97 6.40
CA GLU A 136 -6.94 -40.23 6.57
C GLU A 136 -5.45 -40.02 6.88
N LEU A 137 -4.83 -39.00 6.27
CA LEU A 137 -3.45 -38.62 6.61
C LEU A 137 -3.35 -38.09 8.04
N MET A 138 -4.29 -37.27 8.48
CA MET A 138 -4.34 -36.73 9.84
C MET A 138 -4.58 -37.85 10.88
N GLU A 139 -5.48 -38.80 10.61
CA GLU A 139 -5.72 -39.97 11.48
C GLU A 139 -4.48 -40.85 11.62
N LYS A 140 -3.64 -40.92 10.56
CA LYS A 140 -2.36 -41.62 10.57
C LYS A 140 -1.21 -40.83 11.21
N GLY A 141 -1.49 -39.60 11.69
CA GLY A 141 -0.46 -38.69 12.25
C GLY A 141 0.43 -38.02 11.19
N CYS A 142 0.08 -38.10 9.91
CA CYS A 142 0.88 -37.55 8.79
C CYS A 142 0.57 -36.08 8.51
N TYR A 143 0.50 -35.23 9.56
CA TYR A 143 0.19 -33.81 9.45
C TYR A 143 1.19 -33.03 8.58
N LYS A 144 2.49 -33.33 8.72
CA LYS A 144 3.55 -32.69 7.92
C LYS A 144 3.40 -32.96 6.44
N THR A 145 2.91 -34.14 6.04
CA THR A 145 2.63 -34.47 4.63
C THR A 145 1.59 -33.54 4.04
N VAL A 146 0.52 -33.24 4.77
CA VAL A 146 -0.53 -32.31 4.33
C VAL A 146 0.04 -30.90 4.14
N VAL A 147 0.84 -30.41 5.10
CA VAL A 147 1.48 -29.07 5.01
C VAL A 147 2.50 -29.01 3.87
N ASP A 148 3.24 -30.08 3.65
CA ASP A 148 4.24 -30.18 2.59
C ASP A 148 3.58 -30.09 1.19
N TYR A 149 2.44 -30.77 0.99
CA TYR A 149 1.65 -30.64 -0.25
C TYR A 149 0.97 -29.27 -0.38
N LEU A 150 0.67 -28.58 0.72
CA LEU A 150 0.18 -27.21 0.63
C LEU A 150 1.27 -26.23 0.18
N LEU A 151 2.48 -26.33 0.76
CA LEU A 151 3.51 -25.30 0.67
C LEU A 151 4.51 -25.49 -0.46
N ASN A 152 4.87 -26.75 -0.78
CA ASN A 152 5.95 -27.07 -1.69
C ASN A 152 5.46 -27.45 -3.11
N ASP A 153 6.38 -27.41 -4.10
CA ASP A 153 6.09 -27.57 -5.54
C ASP A 153 5.54 -28.94 -5.91
N LYS A 154 5.75 -29.96 -5.06
CA LYS A 154 5.16 -31.30 -5.27
C LYS A 154 3.64 -31.34 -5.06
N GLY A 155 3.08 -30.27 -4.50
CA GLY A 155 1.66 -30.07 -4.29
C GLY A 155 1.17 -28.74 -4.87
N LEU A 156 0.59 -27.85 -4.02
CA LEU A 156 0.05 -26.57 -4.46
C LEU A 156 1.10 -25.44 -4.60
N GLY A 157 2.29 -25.61 -4.01
CA GLY A 157 3.37 -24.60 -4.09
C GLY A 157 3.07 -23.26 -3.43
N TYR A 158 2.10 -23.21 -2.52
CA TYR A 158 1.59 -21.94 -1.93
C TYR A 158 2.67 -21.17 -1.16
N GLY A 159 3.70 -21.84 -0.67
CA GLY A 159 4.82 -21.20 0.02
C GLY A 159 5.63 -20.24 -0.85
N GLN A 160 5.60 -20.42 -2.17
CA GLN A 160 6.35 -19.60 -3.14
C GLN A 160 5.47 -18.66 -3.96
N LEU A 161 4.16 -18.91 -4.01
CA LEU A 161 3.23 -18.09 -4.78
C LEU A 161 2.98 -16.72 -4.08
N PRO A 162 2.62 -15.68 -4.84
CA PRO A 162 2.18 -14.42 -4.27
C PRO A 162 0.77 -14.56 -3.72
N LYS A 163 0.45 -13.81 -2.66
CA LYS A 163 -0.87 -13.83 -2.01
C LYS A 163 -2.05 -13.66 -2.99
N GLY A 164 -1.86 -12.83 -4.03
CA GLY A 164 -2.89 -12.53 -5.00
C GLY A 164 -3.43 -13.72 -5.80
N LEU A 165 -2.69 -14.83 -5.82
CA LEU A 165 -3.04 -16.05 -6.57
C LEU A 165 -3.47 -17.22 -5.69
N LEU A 166 -3.52 -17.05 -4.37
CA LEU A 166 -3.99 -18.09 -3.45
C LEU A 166 -5.51 -18.09 -3.37
N LEU A 167 -6.11 -19.24 -3.16
CA LEU A 167 -7.55 -19.34 -2.93
C LEU A 167 -7.90 -18.85 -1.53
N PHE A 168 -8.56 -17.69 -1.44
CA PHE A 168 -8.95 -17.07 -0.18
C PHE A 168 -10.39 -17.38 0.21
N HIS A 169 -11.33 -17.34 -0.74
CA HIS A 169 -12.76 -17.35 -0.44
C HIS A 169 -13.50 -18.48 -1.16
N LYS A 170 -14.51 -19.04 -0.48
CA LYS A 170 -15.49 -20.01 -1.05
C LYS A 170 -16.79 -19.31 -1.38
N TYR A 171 -17.39 -19.67 -2.51
CA TYR A 171 -18.70 -19.20 -2.97
C TYR A 171 -19.53 -20.40 -3.44
N GLY A 172 -20.06 -21.17 -2.49
CA GLY A 172 -20.74 -22.41 -2.84
C GLY A 172 -19.82 -23.38 -3.57
N GLY A 173 -20.03 -23.57 -4.88
CA GLY A 173 -19.21 -24.48 -5.71
C GLY A 173 -17.93 -23.87 -6.30
N THR A 174 -17.70 -22.57 -6.12
CA THR A 174 -16.54 -21.85 -6.69
C THR A 174 -15.65 -21.26 -5.62
N GLN A 175 -14.40 -20.96 -5.97
CA GLN A 175 -13.44 -20.28 -5.09
C GLN A 175 -12.91 -19.05 -5.81
N ARG A 176 -12.46 -18.04 -5.05
CA ARG A 176 -11.81 -16.85 -5.59
C ARG A 176 -10.49 -16.58 -4.92
N THR A 177 -9.58 -16.06 -5.73
CA THR A 177 -8.31 -15.47 -5.31
C THR A 177 -8.49 -14.00 -4.93
N PRO A 178 -7.57 -13.39 -4.18
CA PRO A 178 -7.57 -11.94 -3.95
C PRO A 178 -7.56 -11.12 -5.24
N LEU A 179 -6.88 -11.58 -6.30
CA LEU A 179 -6.92 -10.92 -7.61
C LEU A 179 -8.36 -10.80 -8.11
N GLU A 180 -9.13 -11.91 -8.07
CA GLU A 180 -10.53 -11.92 -8.50
C GLU A 180 -11.41 -11.02 -7.63
N GLU A 181 -11.17 -10.99 -6.31
CA GLU A 181 -11.88 -10.07 -5.40
C GLU A 181 -11.61 -8.61 -5.77
N HIS A 182 -10.39 -8.28 -6.23
CA HIS A 182 -10.07 -6.95 -6.72
C HIS A 182 -10.73 -6.62 -8.07
N LEU A 183 -10.98 -7.62 -8.94
CA LEU A 183 -11.81 -7.43 -10.15
C LEU A 183 -13.25 -7.05 -9.74
N VAL A 184 -13.85 -7.80 -8.82
CA VAL A 184 -15.20 -7.52 -8.29
C VAL A 184 -15.27 -6.11 -7.69
N GLU A 185 -14.35 -5.77 -6.80
CA GLU A 185 -14.30 -4.43 -6.20
C GLU A 185 -14.14 -3.32 -7.25
N GLY A 186 -13.31 -3.54 -8.27
CA GLY A 186 -13.12 -2.61 -9.38
C GLY A 186 -14.43 -2.29 -10.10
N ALA A 187 -15.26 -3.30 -10.38
CA ALA A 187 -16.56 -3.14 -10.99
C ALA A 187 -17.53 -2.35 -10.09
N LEU A 188 -17.45 -2.54 -8.77
CA LEU A 188 -18.42 -1.96 -7.83
C LEU A 188 -18.18 -0.46 -7.56
N TYR A 189 -16.93 0.01 -7.47
CA TYR A 189 -16.67 1.42 -7.12
C TYR A 189 -15.75 2.19 -8.07
N ALA A 190 -14.97 1.51 -8.92
CA ALA A 190 -14.02 2.15 -9.84
C ALA A 190 -14.43 2.03 -11.32
N ASN A 191 -15.63 1.55 -11.61
CA ASN A 191 -16.21 1.50 -12.94
C ASN A 191 -16.56 2.91 -13.42
N CYS A 192 -16.05 3.31 -14.59
CA CYS A 192 -16.39 4.55 -15.26
C CYS A 192 -16.85 4.23 -16.68
N ASN A 193 -18.10 4.58 -17.01
CA ASN A 193 -18.70 4.38 -18.32
C ASN A 193 -18.56 2.94 -18.87
N GLY A 194 -18.73 1.93 -17.98
CA GLY A 194 -18.61 0.51 -18.34
C GLY A 194 -17.18 0.01 -18.50
N VAL A 195 -16.17 0.81 -18.14
CA VAL A 195 -14.76 0.43 -18.19
C VAL A 195 -14.15 0.41 -16.78
N VAL A 196 -13.44 -0.65 -16.45
CA VAL A 196 -12.74 -0.83 -15.18
C VAL A 196 -11.24 -0.97 -15.46
N HIS A 197 -10.44 -0.02 -14.99
CA HIS A 197 -8.99 -0.10 -15.09
C HIS A 197 -8.40 -0.61 -13.77
N LEU A 198 -7.58 -1.68 -13.85
CA LEU A 198 -6.80 -2.19 -12.74
C LEU A 198 -5.32 -2.26 -13.13
N HIS A 199 -4.49 -1.92 -12.18
CA HIS A 199 -3.04 -2.05 -12.31
C HIS A 199 -2.48 -2.81 -11.11
N TYR A 200 -1.79 -3.93 -11.36
CA TYR A 200 -1.14 -4.70 -10.33
C TYR A 200 0.38 -4.52 -10.43
N THR A 201 1.02 -4.22 -9.31
CA THR A 201 2.49 -4.32 -9.23
C THR A 201 2.86 -5.71 -8.73
N VAL A 202 3.62 -6.43 -9.52
CA VAL A 202 3.95 -7.86 -9.28
C VAL A 202 5.46 -8.06 -9.29
N SER A 203 5.92 -9.17 -8.73
CA SER A 203 7.31 -9.59 -8.91
C SER A 203 7.54 -10.17 -10.32
N PRO A 204 8.75 -9.99 -10.89
CA PRO A 204 9.04 -10.45 -12.25
C PRO A 204 8.74 -11.93 -12.47
N GLU A 205 9.08 -12.77 -11.51
CA GLU A 205 8.92 -14.23 -11.56
C GLU A 205 7.46 -14.69 -11.59
N HIS A 206 6.52 -13.85 -11.08
CA HIS A 206 5.10 -14.22 -11.00
C HIS A 206 4.21 -13.50 -12.03
N LYS A 207 4.77 -12.57 -12.81
CA LYS A 207 3.98 -11.75 -13.73
C LYS A 207 3.12 -12.61 -14.69
N ASN A 208 3.71 -13.63 -15.30
CA ASN A 208 2.99 -14.50 -16.23
C ASN A 208 1.83 -15.24 -15.53
N LEU A 209 2.01 -15.68 -14.28
CA LEU A 209 0.95 -16.35 -13.52
C LEU A 209 -0.25 -15.41 -13.25
N PHE A 210 0.02 -14.13 -12.99
CA PHE A 210 -1.04 -13.12 -12.84
C PHE A 210 -1.75 -12.86 -14.17
N GLU A 211 -1.01 -12.75 -15.28
CA GLU A 211 -1.56 -12.55 -16.62
C GLU A 211 -2.45 -13.72 -17.03
N ASP A 212 -2.00 -14.95 -16.80
CA ASP A 212 -2.76 -16.18 -17.09
C ASP A 212 -4.04 -16.26 -16.25
N CYS A 213 -3.96 -15.95 -14.96
CA CYS A 213 -5.13 -15.91 -14.08
C CYS A 213 -6.17 -14.91 -14.59
N VAL A 214 -5.76 -13.66 -14.92
CA VAL A 214 -6.68 -12.65 -15.46
C VAL A 214 -7.28 -13.12 -16.78
N ASN A 215 -6.51 -13.63 -17.69
CA ASN A 215 -6.99 -14.10 -18.99
C ASN A 215 -8.03 -15.23 -18.86
N HIS A 216 -7.87 -16.08 -17.84
CA HIS A 216 -8.81 -17.17 -17.57
C HIS A 216 -10.16 -16.66 -17.04
N VAL A 217 -10.17 -15.71 -16.11
CA VAL A 217 -11.38 -15.31 -15.39
C VAL A 217 -12.06 -14.05 -15.94
N LYS A 218 -11.34 -13.21 -16.68
CA LYS A 218 -11.78 -11.88 -17.12
C LYS A 218 -13.14 -11.89 -17.81
N GLY A 219 -13.35 -12.81 -18.78
CA GLY A 219 -14.58 -12.87 -19.57
C GLY A 219 -15.82 -13.18 -18.74
N GLU A 220 -15.69 -13.99 -17.69
CA GLU A 220 -16.78 -14.27 -16.75
C GLU A 220 -17.19 -13.01 -15.98
N TYR A 221 -16.19 -12.29 -15.44
CA TYR A 221 -16.44 -11.05 -14.68
C TYR A 221 -16.95 -9.92 -15.56
N GLU A 222 -16.46 -9.79 -16.82
CA GLU A 222 -17.01 -8.84 -17.79
C GLU A 222 -18.49 -9.08 -18.05
N SER A 223 -18.87 -10.33 -18.23
CA SER A 223 -20.28 -10.73 -18.43
C SER A 223 -21.12 -10.50 -17.17
N LYS A 224 -20.58 -10.87 -15.99
CA LYS A 224 -21.28 -10.76 -14.70
C LYS A 224 -21.62 -9.31 -14.32
N PHE A 225 -20.70 -8.38 -14.55
CA PHE A 225 -20.84 -6.97 -14.16
C PHE A 225 -21.21 -6.04 -15.31
N ASN A 226 -21.34 -6.56 -16.54
CA ASN A 226 -21.58 -5.78 -17.75
C ASN A 226 -20.55 -4.63 -17.90
N VAL A 227 -19.26 -4.95 -17.79
CA VAL A 227 -18.14 -4.02 -17.89
C VAL A 227 -17.06 -4.60 -18.79
N ARG A 228 -16.12 -3.75 -19.20
CA ARG A 228 -14.87 -4.15 -19.85
C ARG A 228 -13.71 -3.91 -18.88
N TYR A 229 -12.92 -4.94 -18.62
CA TYR A 229 -11.71 -4.80 -17.81
C TYR A 229 -10.48 -4.48 -18.66
N CYS A 230 -9.78 -3.44 -18.27
CA CYS A 230 -8.45 -3.07 -18.76
C CYS A 230 -7.45 -3.33 -17.63
N VAL A 231 -6.84 -4.53 -17.62
CA VAL A 231 -5.88 -4.93 -16.59
C VAL A 231 -4.47 -4.75 -17.12
N SER A 232 -3.61 -4.15 -16.32
CA SER A 232 -2.19 -3.94 -16.62
C SER A 232 -1.32 -4.36 -15.45
N PHE A 233 -0.05 -4.67 -15.74
CA PHE A 233 0.93 -5.13 -14.76
C PHE A 233 2.22 -4.36 -14.91
N SER A 234 2.87 -4.07 -13.78
CA SER A 234 4.24 -3.59 -13.77
C SER A 234 5.07 -4.34 -12.72
N VAL A 235 6.37 -4.31 -12.89
CA VAL A 235 7.33 -4.78 -11.90
C VAL A 235 8.06 -3.59 -11.29
N GLN A 236 8.57 -3.74 -10.08
CA GLN A 236 9.42 -2.70 -9.50
C GLN A 236 10.60 -2.42 -10.43
N LYS A 237 10.85 -1.14 -10.71
CA LYS A 237 11.94 -0.75 -11.63
C LYS A 237 13.31 -1.07 -11.01
N PRO A 238 14.23 -1.76 -11.71
CA PRO A 238 15.59 -2.02 -11.22
C PRO A 238 16.36 -0.75 -10.82
N SER A 239 16.02 0.39 -11.45
CA SER A 239 16.59 1.69 -11.12
C SER A 239 16.23 2.17 -9.71
N THR A 240 15.23 1.58 -9.05
CA THR A 240 14.84 1.88 -7.67
C THR A 240 15.54 1.00 -6.64
N ASP A 241 16.32 0.01 -7.07
CA ASP A 241 17.10 -0.81 -6.15
C ASP A 241 18.12 0.04 -5.38
N THR A 242 18.42 -0.40 -4.17
CA THR A 242 19.39 0.25 -3.29
C THR A 242 20.62 -0.64 -3.09
N ILE A 243 21.79 -0.02 -2.99
CA ILE A 243 23.00 -0.76 -2.68
C ILE A 243 22.95 -1.29 -1.25
N ALA A 244 23.41 -2.53 -1.02
CA ALA A 244 23.61 -3.05 0.32
C ALA A 244 25.05 -2.77 0.77
N VAL A 245 25.24 -2.59 2.09
CA VAL A 245 26.57 -2.39 2.67
C VAL A 245 26.85 -3.36 3.82
N ASN A 246 28.12 -3.59 4.08
CA ASN A 246 28.59 -4.27 5.29
C ASN A 246 28.29 -3.44 6.55
N PRO A 247 28.41 -3.99 7.77
CA PRO A 247 28.24 -3.23 9.01
C PRO A 247 29.13 -1.98 9.11
N ASP A 248 30.29 -1.97 8.46
CA ASP A 248 31.24 -0.85 8.39
C ASP A 248 30.91 0.18 7.29
N ASN A 249 29.78 0.07 6.62
CA ASN A 249 29.32 0.91 5.50
C ASN A 249 30.12 0.76 4.20
N THR A 250 30.98 -0.24 4.05
CA THR A 250 31.57 -0.59 2.75
C THR A 250 30.55 -1.35 1.89
N PRO A 251 30.57 -1.20 0.54
CA PRO A 251 29.65 -1.94 -0.33
C PRO A 251 29.72 -3.45 -0.11
N PHE A 252 28.55 -4.06 0.08
CA PHE A 252 28.47 -5.53 0.21
C PHE A 252 28.63 -6.18 -1.16
N ARG A 253 29.46 -7.24 -1.21
CA ARG A 253 29.72 -7.96 -2.46
C ARG A 253 29.25 -9.41 -2.36
N ASN A 254 28.67 -9.89 -3.47
CA ASN A 254 28.36 -11.29 -3.68
C ASN A 254 29.67 -12.14 -3.79
N SER A 255 29.53 -13.47 -3.81
CA SER A 255 30.64 -14.40 -3.93
C SER A 255 31.43 -14.26 -5.24
N ASP A 256 30.79 -13.76 -6.30
CA ASP A 256 31.40 -13.46 -7.60
C ASP A 256 32.05 -12.08 -7.68
N GLY A 257 32.06 -11.33 -6.58
CA GLY A 257 32.61 -9.98 -6.47
C GLY A 257 31.69 -8.85 -6.94
N SER A 258 30.51 -9.15 -7.49
CA SER A 258 29.52 -8.15 -7.89
C SER A 258 28.92 -7.41 -6.68
N LEU A 259 28.45 -6.17 -6.88
CA LEU A 259 27.74 -5.42 -5.85
C LEU A 259 26.39 -6.09 -5.55
N LEU A 260 26.00 -6.11 -4.28
CA LEU A 260 24.66 -6.54 -3.89
C LEU A 260 23.70 -5.36 -3.93
N PHE A 261 22.69 -5.46 -4.76
CA PHE A 261 21.52 -4.58 -4.77
C PHE A 261 20.31 -5.27 -4.13
N ARG A 262 19.46 -4.49 -3.50
CA ARG A 262 18.22 -4.96 -2.91
C ARG A 262 17.05 -4.09 -3.37
N PRO A 263 15.84 -4.67 -3.48
CA PRO A 263 14.64 -3.87 -3.72
C PRO A 263 14.50 -2.76 -2.67
N GLY A 264 14.15 -1.55 -3.11
CA GLY A 264 14.00 -0.37 -2.25
C GLY A 264 12.73 -0.39 -1.36
N GLY A 265 12.04 -1.52 -1.24
CA GLY A 265 10.79 -1.67 -0.51
C GLY A 265 9.59 -1.11 -1.28
N HIS A 266 8.43 -0.98 -0.60
CA HIS A 266 7.22 -0.50 -1.26
C HIS A 266 7.30 0.99 -1.67
N GLY A 267 8.24 1.74 -1.14
CA GLY A 267 8.52 3.12 -1.57
C GLY A 267 8.97 3.25 -3.01
N ALA A 268 9.63 2.22 -3.54
CA ALA A 268 10.01 2.14 -4.95
C ALA A 268 8.80 2.21 -5.90
N LEU A 269 7.61 1.82 -5.43
CA LEU A 269 6.37 1.79 -6.23
C LEU A 269 5.82 3.19 -6.56
N ILE A 270 6.39 4.26 -6.01
CA ILE A 270 6.04 5.63 -6.45
C ILE A 270 6.38 5.83 -7.93
N GLU A 271 7.47 5.21 -8.42
CA GLU A 271 7.84 5.22 -9.82
C GLU A 271 6.83 4.48 -10.71
N ASN A 272 6.28 3.36 -10.21
CA ASN A 272 5.23 2.61 -10.91
C ASN A 272 3.92 3.41 -10.93
N LEU A 273 3.58 4.07 -9.83
CA LEU A 273 2.41 4.95 -9.75
C LEU A 273 2.56 6.17 -10.68
N ASN A 274 3.79 6.72 -10.79
CA ASN A 274 4.10 7.82 -11.68
C ASN A 274 3.89 7.48 -13.17
N ASP A 275 4.12 6.22 -13.56
CA ASP A 275 3.89 5.78 -14.95
C ASP A 275 2.40 5.66 -15.30
N VAL A 276 1.53 5.57 -14.29
CA VAL A 276 0.09 5.44 -14.51
C VAL A 276 -0.51 6.77 -14.96
N ASP A 277 -1.33 6.74 -16.02
CA ASP A 277 -2.16 7.86 -16.42
C ASP A 277 -3.61 7.62 -16.00
N ALA A 278 -4.04 8.34 -14.97
CA ALA A 278 -5.42 8.32 -14.47
C ALA A 278 -5.76 9.65 -13.77
N ASP A 279 -7.04 10.02 -13.76
CA ASP A 279 -7.51 11.20 -13.03
C ASP A 279 -7.66 10.89 -11.54
N ILE A 280 -8.17 9.70 -11.21
CA ILE A 280 -8.32 9.19 -9.86
C ILE A 280 -7.74 7.79 -9.76
N VAL A 281 -6.96 7.55 -8.70
CA VAL A 281 -6.34 6.27 -8.41
C VAL A 281 -6.77 5.78 -7.03
N PHE A 282 -7.44 4.62 -6.97
CA PHE A 282 -7.67 3.90 -5.72
C PHE A 282 -6.49 3.01 -5.42
N ILE A 283 -5.92 3.10 -4.21
CA ILE A 283 -4.84 2.22 -3.76
C ILE A 283 -5.35 1.35 -2.62
N LYS A 284 -5.16 0.04 -2.73
CA LYS A 284 -5.53 -0.95 -1.71
C LYS A 284 -4.61 -2.16 -1.82
N ASN A 285 -4.18 -2.70 -0.69
CA ASN A 285 -3.33 -3.89 -0.66
C ASN A 285 -4.09 -5.12 -1.16
N ILE A 286 -3.34 -6.03 -1.84
CA ILE A 286 -3.89 -7.25 -2.45
C ILE A 286 -4.63 -8.15 -1.46
N ASP A 287 -4.21 -8.20 -0.20
CA ASP A 287 -4.72 -9.11 0.82
C ASP A 287 -5.85 -8.53 1.69
N ASN A 288 -6.24 -7.25 1.48
CA ASN A 288 -7.37 -6.63 2.19
C ASN A 288 -8.66 -6.80 1.38
N VAL A 289 -9.24 -7.98 1.39
CA VAL A 289 -10.44 -8.35 0.64
C VAL A 289 -11.42 -9.12 1.52
N VAL A 290 -12.69 -9.09 1.18
CA VAL A 290 -13.76 -9.80 1.90
C VAL A 290 -14.72 -10.48 0.93
N LEU A 291 -15.54 -11.39 1.45
CA LEU A 291 -16.65 -12.00 0.71
C LEU A 291 -17.66 -10.96 0.21
N ASP A 292 -18.38 -11.28 -0.87
CA ASP A 292 -19.39 -10.39 -1.48
C ASP A 292 -20.42 -9.89 -0.46
N LYS A 293 -20.85 -10.73 0.48
CA LYS A 293 -21.81 -10.38 1.54
C LYS A 293 -21.33 -9.32 2.53
N PHE A 294 -20.01 -9.04 2.57
CA PHE A 294 -19.40 -8.04 3.45
C PHE A 294 -18.81 -6.85 2.68
N LYS A 295 -19.00 -6.75 1.35
CA LYS A 295 -18.41 -5.69 0.53
C LYS A 295 -19.13 -4.35 0.61
N GLU A 296 -20.34 -4.30 1.16
CA GLU A 296 -21.16 -3.08 1.18
C GLU A 296 -20.42 -1.90 1.83
N ASP A 297 -19.85 -2.10 3.01
CA ASP A 297 -19.06 -1.07 3.69
C ASP A 297 -17.84 -0.67 2.86
N THR A 298 -17.10 -1.64 2.32
CA THR A 298 -15.94 -1.34 1.45
C THR A 298 -16.35 -0.46 0.27
N VAL A 299 -17.43 -0.77 -0.41
CA VAL A 299 -17.92 -0.02 -1.58
C VAL A 299 -18.37 1.38 -1.17
N THR A 300 -19.21 1.48 -0.14
CA THR A 300 -19.75 2.76 0.35
C THR A 300 -18.64 3.71 0.77
N TYR A 301 -17.70 3.23 1.58
CA TYR A 301 -16.63 4.09 2.09
C TYR A 301 -15.54 4.38 1.04
N LYS A 302 -15.30 3.49 0.07
CA LYS A 302 -14.46 3.83 -1.10
C LYS A 302 -15.07 4.95 -1.94
N GLN A 303 -16.38 4.91 -2.17
CA GLN A 303 -17.09 5.98 -2.88
C GLN A 303 -17.13 7.27 -2.07
N LEU A 304 -17.30 7.19 -0.74
CA LEU A 304 -17.21 8.34 0.16
C LEU A 304 -15.83 9.02 0.06
N LEU A 305 -14.74 8.26 0.23
CA LEU A 305 -13.38 8.80 0.15
C LEU A 305 -13.13 9.48 -1.21
N ALA A 306 -13.60 8.87 -2.30
CA ALA A 306 -13.49 9.45 -3.64
C ALA A 306 -14.31 10.74 -3.79
N GLY A 307 -15.53 10.78 -3.25
CA GLY A 307 -16.36 11.99 -3.24
C GLY A 307 -15.75 13.12 -2.43
N VAL A 308 -15.16 12.83 -1.27
CA VAL A 308 -14.40 13.81 -0.48
C VAL A 308 -13.22 14.35 -1.28
N LEU A 309 -12.43 13.46 -1.91
CA LEU A 309 -11.30 13.87 -2.76
C LEU A 309 -11.74 14.81 -3.89
N VAL A 310 -12.77 14.42 -4.64
CA VAL A 310 -13.30 15.21 -5.76
C VAL A 310 -13.79 16.59 -5.28
N SER A 311 -14.50 16.65 -4.15
CA SER A 311 -14.98 17.91 -3.55
C SER A 311 -13.81 18.85 -3.24
N LEU A 312 -12.77 18.35 -2.60
CA LEU A 312 -11.58 19.14 -2.23
C LEU A 312 -10.78 19.56 -3.47
N GLN A 313 -10.62 18.68 -4.46
CA GLN A 313 -9.90 18.95 -5.69
C GLN A 313 -10.58 20.05 -6.51
N ILE A 314 -11.90 19.98 -6.68
CA ILE A 314 -12.66 21.00 -7.39
C ILE A 314 -12.40 22.36 -6.74
N LYS A 315 -12.53 22.46 -5.42
CA LYS A 315 -12.34 23.71 -4.68
C LYS A 315 -10.90 24.23 -4.76
N ALA A 316 -9.91 23.35 -4.62
CA ALA A 316 -8.50 23.72 -4.79
C ALA A 316 -8.21 24.26 -6.19
N PHE A 317 -8.77 23.63 -7.23
CA PHE A 317 -8.59 24.07 -8.63
C PHE A 317 -9.31 25.38 -8.93
N GLU A 318 -10.48 25.64 -8.34
CA GLU A 318 -11.14 26.96 -8.41
C GLU A 318 -10.23 28.05 -7.84
N TYR A 319 -9.65 27.82 -6.66
CA TYR A 319 -8.75 28.78 -6.04
C TYR A 319 -7.46 28.98 -6.82
N LEU A 320 -6.88 27.93 -7.39
CA LEU A 320 -5.69 28.04 -8.25
C LEU A 320 -5.97 28.92 -9.47
N ARG A 321 -7.09 28.67 -10.17
CA ARG A 321 -7.48 29.50 -11.32
C ARG A 321 -7.73 30.94 -10.93
N LEU A 322 -8.35 31.19 -9.76
CA LEU A 322 -8.57 32.53 -9.24
C LEU A 322 -7.25 33.24 -8.94
N LEU A 323 -6.31 32.55 -8.28
CA LEU A 323 -4.97 33.08 -7.98
C LEU A 323 -4.14 33.32 -9.27
N GLU A 324 -4.34 32.52 -10.33
CA GLU A 324 -3.70 32.73 -11.63
C GLU A 324 -4.29 33.95 -12.36
N SER A 325 -5.59 34.17 -12.27
CA SER A 325 -6.25 35.30 -12.91
C SER A 325 -5.85 36.69 -12.35
N GLY A 326 -5.33 36.70 -11.11
CA GLY A 326 -5.06 37.92 -10.36
C GLY A 326 -6.32 38.69 -9.91
N GLN A 327 -7.51 38.13 -10.12
CA GLN A 327 -8.81 38.75 -9.77
C GLN A 327 -9.31 38.28 -8.41
N PHE A 328 -8.68 38.74 -7.34
CA PHE A 328 -9.03 38.42 -5.97
C PHE A 328 -8.74 39.61 -5.04
N ASP A 329 -9.39 39.64 -3.91
CA ASP A 329 -9.19 40.60 -2.83
C ASP A 329 -8.57 39.92 -1.59
N ASP A 330 -8.31 40.71 -0.54
CA ASP A 330 -7.75 40.20 0.71
C ASP A 330 -8.67 39.20 1.43
N ASP A 331 -9.98 39.35 1.31
CA ASP A 331 -10.93 38.42 1.94
C ASP A 331 -10.94 37.07 1.22
N THR A 332 -10.80 37.07 -0.08
CA THR A 332 -10.57 35.85 -0.89
C THR A 332 -9.29 35.15 -0.46
N LEU A 333 -8.18 35.89 -0.27
CA LEU A 333 -6.93 35.28 0.22
C LEU A 333 -7.10 34.66 1.60
N LYS A 334 -7.82 35.29 2.51
CA LYS A 334 -8.15 34.73 3.84
C LYS A 334 -9.03 33.48 3.74
N GLU A 335 -9.96 33.43 2.78
CA GLU A 335 -10.78 32.23 2.52
C GLU A 335 -9.90 31.07 2.04
N ILE A 336 -8.96 31.33 1.13
CA ILE A 336 -8.03 30.32 0.63
C ILE A 336 -7.11 29.81 1.75
N VAL A 337 -6.61 30.69 2.62
CA VAL A 337 -5.84 30.30 3.82
C VAL A 337 -6.68 29.39 4.71
N ARG A 338 -7.92 29.76 5.00
CA ARG A 338 -8.83 28.92 5.81
C ARG A 338 -9.06 27.55 5.19
N PHE A 339 -9.26 27.48 3.88
CA PHE A 339 -9.39 26.20 3.17
C PHE A 339 -8.13 25.35 3.32
N LEU A 340 -6.94 25.93 3.15
CA LEU A 340 -5.67 25.23 3.30
C LEU A 340 -5.50 24.67 4.73
N GLU A 341 -5.83 25.47 5.75
CA GLU A 341 -5.63 25.10 7.15
C GLU A 341 -6.73 24.16 7.68
N GLN A 342 -7.99 24.39 7.34
CA GLN A 342 -9.12 23.67 7.92
C GLN A 342 -9.51 22.43 7.10
N GLU A 343 -9.48 22.53 5.76
CA GLU A 343 -9.89 21.44 4.89
C GLU A 343 -8.73 20.50 4.52
N LEU A 344 -7.53 21.07 4.25
CA LEU A 344 -6.34 20.31 3.90
C LEU A 344 -5.39 20.10 5.11
N CYS A 345 -5.72 20.62 6.28
CA CYS A 345 -4.93 20.51 7.51
C CYS A 345 -3.44 20.85 7.32
N CYS A 346 -3.14 21.80 6.43
CA CYS A 346 -1.79 22.29 6.19
C CYS A 346 -1.67 23.73 6.73
N HIS A 347 -0.93 23.92 7.80
CA HIS A 347 -0.75 25.24 8.40
C HIS A 347 0.72 25.65 8.47
N LYS A 348 0.95 26.94 8.41
CA LYS A 348 2.28 27.55 8.51
C LYS A 348 2.32 28.49 9.72
N PRO A 349 3.20 28.20 10.70
CA PRO A 349 3.48 29.19 11.75
C PRO A 349 3.90 30.54 11.12
N GLY A 350 3.29 31.63 11.54
CA GLY A 350 3.58 32.97 10.99
C GLY A 350 2.98 33.24 9.59
N ILE A 351 1.96 32.51 9.14
CA ILE A 351 1.32 32.75 7.83
C ILE A 351 0.81 34.20 7.67
N ASN A 352 0.42 34.85 8.78
CA ASN A 352 -0.05 36.25 8.80
C ASN A 352 1.05 37.28 8.45
N ASP A 353 2.31 36.86 8.47
CA ASP A 353 3.44 37.70 8.08
C ASP A 353 3.60 37.75 6.56
N LEU A 354 3.10 36.72 5.85
CA LEU A 354 3.08 36.69 4.39
C LEU A 354 1.99 37.61 3.84
N LYS A 355 2.34 38.46 2.87
CA LYS A 355 1.41 39.39 2.25
C LYS A 355 1.61 39.49 0.74
N GLY A 356 0.56 39.94 0.04
CA GLY A 356 0.61 40.23 -1.38
C GLY A 356 1.17 39.02 -2.20
N ALA A 357 2.17 39.30 -3.01
CA ALA A 357 2.74 38.30 -3.92
C ALA A 357 3.37 37.08 -3.21
N GLU A 358 3.92 37.26 -2.01
CA GLU A 358 4.52 36.17 -1.22
C GLU A 358 3.46 35.18 -0.72
N LEU A 359 2.33 35.69 -0.23
CA LEU A 359 1.20 34.86 0.19
C LEU A 359 0.61 34.12 -1.01
N VAL A 360 0.41 34.79 -2.13
CA VAL A 360 -0.09 34.18 -3.37
C VAL A 360 0.83 33.05 -3.86
N ALA A 361 2.14 33.28 -3.89
CA ALA A 361 3.12 32.27 -4.28
C ALA A 361 3.09 31.04 -3.33
N TYR A 362 2.98 31.30 -2.02
CA TYR A 362 2.85 30.24 -1.01
C TYR A 362 1.57 29.42 -1.23
N LEU A 363 0.41 30.07 -1.40
CA LEU A 363 -0.87 29.39 -1.59
C LEU A 363 -0.88 28.56 -2.87
N LYS A 364 -0.38 29.11 -4.01
CA LYS A 364 -0.23 28.35 -5.26
C LYS A 364 0.64 27.10 -5.06
N LYS A 365 1.81 27.25 -4.41
CA LYS A 365 2.72 26.12 -4.14
C LYS A 365 2.09 25.05 -3.28
N LYS A 366 1.22 25.40 -2.32
CA LYS A 366 0.57 24.44 -1.42
C LYS A 366 -0.67 23.79 -2.03
N LEU A 367 -1.42 24.51 -2.84
CA LEU A 367 -2.63 23.98 -3.49
C LEU A 367 -2.32 23.12 -4.73
N ASN A 368 -1.31 23.50 -5.53
CA ASN A 368 -0.93 22.75 -6.74
C ASN A 368 0.01 21.58 -6.43
N ARG A 369 -0.57 20.55 -5.81
CA ARG A 369 0.12 19.32 -5.41
C ARG A 369 -0.77 18.11 -5.69
N PRO A 370 -0.19 16.90 -5.83
CA PRO A 370 -0.98 15.68 -5.77
C PRO A 370 -1.80 15.65 -4.48
N MET A 371 -2.99 15.08 -4.54
CA MET A 371 -3.90 15.00 -3.39
C MET A 371 -4.25 13.57 -3.09
N ARG A 372 -4.40 13.23 -1.80
CA ARG A 372 -4.93 11.94 -1.35
C ARG A 372 -5.91 12.10 -0.19
N VAL A 373 -6.94 11.27 -0.22
CA VAL A 373 -7.83 11.05 0.92
C VAL A 373 -7.60 9.62 1.39
N CYS A 374 -7.28 9.47 2.67
CA CYS A 374 -6.95 8.19 3.27
C CYS A 374 -8.02 7.80 4.28
N GLY A 375 -8.61 6.63 4.14
CA GLY A 375 -9.41 6.01 5.17
C GLY A 375 -8.52 5.65 6.37
N VAL A 376 -8.96 5.99 7.58
CA VAL A 376 -8.32 5.58 8.83
C VAL A 376 -9.34 4.89 9.71
N VAL A 377 -8.92 3.80 10.34
CA VAL A 377 -9.77 3.00 11.23
C VAL A 377 -9.33 3.16 12.67
N LYS A 378 -10.22 2.91 13.62
CA LYS A 378 -9.87 2.87 15.04
C LYS A 378 -8.77 1.84 15.28
N ASN A 379 -7.77 2.24 16.06
CA ASN A 379 -6.65 1.38 16.41
C ASN A 379 -7.12 0.27 17.36
N VAL A 380 -6.94 -0.98 16.93
CA VAL A 380 -7.28 -2.20 17.71
C VAL A 380 -6.04 -3.04 17.99
N GLY A 381 -4.84 -2.43 17.95
CA GLY A 381 -3.57 -3.08 18.22
C GLY A 381 -2.89 -3.71 17.00
N GLU A 382 -3.36 -3.38 15.79
CA GLU A 382 -2.71 -3.83 14.55
C GLU A 382 -1.37 -3.08 14.32
N PRO A 383 -0.31 -3.78 13.90
CA PRO A 383 0.96 -3.14 13.58
C PRO A 383 0.88 -2.38 12.26
N GLY A 384 1.48 -1.19 12.21
CA GLY A 384 1.60 -0.38 11.00
C GLY A 384 1.69 1.11 11.27
N GLY A 385 1.48 1.91 10.23
CA GLY A 385 1.56 3.36 10.31
C GLY A 385 0.32 4.01 10.89
N GLY A 386 0.51 5.08 11.64
CA GLY A 386 -0.54 5.92 12.18
C GLY A 386 -0.64 7.28 11.48
N PRO A 387 -1.79 7.97 11.61
CA PRO A 387 -1.98 9.32 11.12
C PRO A 387 -1.42 10.35 12.11
N PHE A 388 -0.58 11.28 11.63
CA PHE A 388 0.06 12.31 12.44
C PHE A 388 -0.01 13.69 11.77
N LEU A 389 0.10 14.74 12.58
CA LEU A 389 0.49 16.08 12.20
C LEU A 389 2.00 16.20 12.41
N ALA A 390 2.75 16.41 11.33
CA ALA A 390 4.21 16.46 11.36
C ALA A 390 4.74 17.71 10.65
N TYR A 391 5.90 18.18 11.10
CA TYR A 391 6.59 19.30 10.48
C TYR A 391 7.27 18.88 9.19
N ASN A 392 7.06 19.66 8.14
CA ASN A 392 7.72 19.53 6.85
C ASN A 392 9.03 20.35 6.83
N SER A 393 9.89 20.07 5.85
CA SER A 393 11.18 20.77 5.67
C SER A 393 11.04 22.28 5.47
N ASP A 394 9.89 22.76 4.97
CA ASP A 394 9.60 24.18 4.76
C ASP A 394 8.95 24.86 5.98
N GLY A 395 8.95 24.19 7.13
CA GLY A 395 8.42 24.69 8.40
C GLY A 395 6.89 24.69 8.50
N THR A 396 6.18 24.14 7.51
CA THR A 396 4.73 23.91 7.61
C THR A 396 4.44 22.64 8.37
N VAL A 397 3.23 22.51 8.90
CA VAL A 397 2.72 21.27 9.49
C VAL A 397 1.62 20.73 8.59
N SER A 398 1.66 19.42 8.31
CA SER A 398 0.64 18.76 7.52
C SER A 398 0.40 17.31 7.99
N LEU A 399 -0.65 16.70 7.44
CA LEU A 399 -1.00 15.32 7.74
C LEU A 399 -0.03 14.35 7.06
N GLN A 400 0.50 13.40 7.85
CA GLN A 400 1.45 12.38 7.43
C GLN A 400 1.04 11.02 7.97
N ILE A 401 1.35 9.95 7.22
CA ILE A 401 1.29 8.57 7.71
C ILE A 401 2.70 8.17 8.11
N LEU A 402 2.89 7.78 9.37
CA LEU A 402 4.21 7.45 9.91
C LEU A 402 4.23 6.04 10.50
N GLU A 403 5.33 5.34 10.27
CA GLU A 403 5.63 4.05 10.90
C GLU A 403 6.53 4.23 12.12
N SER A 404 6.52 3.25 13.01
CA SER A 404 7.31 3.28 14.26
C SER A 404 8.82 3.48 14.05
N SER A 405 9.35 3.09 12.89
CA SER A 405 10.76 3.28 12.52
C SER A 405 11.13 4.74 12.25
N GLN A 406 10.14 5.59 11.96
CA GLN A 406 10.33 7.02 11.64
C GLN A 406 10.21 7.92 12.86
N ILE A 407 9.90 7.37 14.04
CA ILE A 407 9.65 8.09 15.28
C ILE A 407 10.81 7.88 16.23
N ASP A 408 11.30 8.97 16.80
CA ASP A 408 12.34 8.95 17.83
C ASP A 408 11.81 8.27 19.11
N LYS A 409 12.29 7.07 19.38
CA LYS A 409 11.89 6.28 20.56
C LYS A 409 12.51 6.79 21.86
N ASP A 410 13.57 7.56 21.78
CA ASP A 410 14.19 8.20 22.94
C ASP A 410 13.45 9.46 23.38
N ASN A 411 12.56 9.99 22.52
CA ASN A 411 11.64 11.07 22.86
C ASN A 411 10.34 10.48 23.45
N SER A 412 10.16 10.69 24.77
CA SER A 412 9.01 10.17 25.51
C SER A 412 7.67 10.70 25.00
N ASP A 413 7.62 11.96 24.55
CA ASP A 413 6.39 12.60 24.06
C ASP A 413 5.98 11.98 22.71
N TYR A 414 6.95 11.74 21.81
CA TYR A 414 6.68 11.11 20.54
C TYR A 414 6.28 9.64 20.68
N THR A 415 6.94 8.92 21.59
CA THR A 415 6.56 7.55 21.94
C THR A 415 5.14 7.49 22.50
N LYS A 416 4.76 8.44 23.34
CA LYS A 416 3.41 8.56 23.88
C LYS A 416 2.40 8.87 22.77
N MET A 417 2.67 9.85 21.90
CA MET A 417 1.80 10.16 20.74
C MET A 417 1.56 8.93 19.86
N PHE A 418 2.59 8.10 19.65
CA PHE A 418 2.47 6.89 18.85
C PHE A 418 1.64 5.80 19.54
N THR A 419 1.89 5.54 20.84
CA THR A 419 1.23 4.47 21.60
C THR A 419 -0.21 4.79 21.95
N GLU A 420 -0.53 6.07 22.15
CA GLU A 420 -1.89 6.57 22.44
C GLU A 420 -2.66 6.97 21.15
N GLY A 421 -2.08 6.78 19.99
CA GLY A 421 -2.72 7.05 18.70
C GLY A 421 -4.04 6.29 18.55
N THR A 422 -5.14 7.05 18.34
CA THR A 422 -6.50 6.50 18.32
C THR A 422 -6.87 5.81 17.03
N HIS A 423 -6.11 6.05 15.97
CA HIS A 423 -6.38 5.54 14.62
C HIS A 423 -5.14 4.94 13.97
N PHE A 424 -5.40 4.12 12.96
CA PHE A 424 -4.43 3.41 12.19
C PHE A 424 -4.75 3.54 10.69
N ASN A 425 -3.74 3.56 9.82
CA ASN A 425 -3.92 3.56 8.37
C ASN A 425 -3.90 2.15 7.78
N PRO A 426 -5.04 1.65 7.26
CA PRO A 426 -5.14 0.32 6.66
C PRO A 426 -4.64 0.26 5.20
N VAL A 427 -3.97 1.28 4.68
CA VAL A 427 -3.65 1.46 3.25
C VAL A 427 -4.94 1.47 2.40
N ASP A 428 -5.84 2.38 2.74
CA ASP A 428 -7.07 2.64 2.03
C ASP A 428 -7.05 4.08 1.51
N LEU A 429 -6.54 4.28 0.28
CA LEU A 429 -6.28 5.59 -0.27
C LEU A 429 -7.05 5.82 -1.58
N VAL A 430 -7.46 7.06 -1.79
CA VAL A 430 -7.90 7.57 -3.08
C VAL A 430 -7.05 8.79 -3.41
N CYS A 431 -6.46 8.81 -4.61
CA CYS A 431 -5.44 9.78 -5.02
C CYS A 431 -5.85 10.50 -6.30
N ALA A 432 -5.49 11.78 -6.41
CA ALA A 432 -5.54 12.58 -7.63
C ALA A 432 -4.12 13.03 -7.99
N THR A 433 -3.67 12.70 -9.19
CA THR A 433 -2.27 12.85 -9.63
C THR A 433 -2.09 13.80 -10.80
N LYS A 434 -3.13 14.59 -11.14
CA LYS A 434 -3.11 15.64 -12.17
C LYS A 434 -3.35 17.00 -11.54
N ASP A 435 -2.75 18.02 -12.15
CA ASP A 435 -2.92 19.41 -11.76
C ASP A 435 -4.24 20.00 -12.31
N TYR A 436 -4.49 21.29 -12.06
CA TYR A 436 -5.71 21.99 -12.48
C TYR A 436 -5.81 22.25 -14.00
N ASN A 437 -4.73 22.00 -14.76
CA ASN A 437 -4.71 22.01 -16.21
C ASN A 437 -4.96 20.62 -16.82
N GLY A 438 -4.93 19.58 -15.98
CA GLY A 438 -5.03 18.19 -16.40
C GLY A 438 -3.69 17.52 -16.71
N ASP A 439 -2.58 18.20 -16.44
CA ASP A 439 -1.24 17.68 -16.63
C ASP A 439 -0.85 16.78 -15.43
N LYS A 440 -0.13 15.69 -15.71
CA LYS A 440 0.37 14.79 -14.66
C LYS A 440 1.45 15.48 -13.84
N PHE A 441 1.37 15.33 -12.52
CA PHE A 441 2.51 15.61 -11.66
C PHE A 441 3.63 14.58 -11.88
N ASP A 442 4.89 15.01 -11.75
CA ASP A 442 6.01 14.08 -11.57
C ASP A 442 6.09 13.70 -10.08
N LEU A 443 5.49 12.55 -9.73
CA LEU A 443 5.31 12.16 -8.33
C LEU A 443 6.62 12.04 -7.53
N PRO A 444 7.76 11.61 -8.11
CA PRO A 444 9.07 11.65 -7.46
C PRO A 444 9.50 13.02 -6.90
N ASP A 445 8.99 14.14 -7.44
CA ASP A 445 9.30 15.49 -6.95
C ASP A 445 8.63 15.80 -5.59
N PHE A 446 7.64 15.00 -5.22
CA PHE A 446 6.87 15.16 -3.98
C PHE A 446 7.26 14.17 -2.88
N VAL A 447 8.41 13.50 -3.04
CA VAL A 447 8.96 12.53 -2.08
C VAL A 447 9.88 13.23 -1.08
N ASP A 448 9.60 13.06 0.20
CA ASP A 448 10.59 13.43 1.24
C ASP A 448 11.64 12.32 1.38
N ARG A 449 12.77 12.50 0.75
CA ARG A 449 13.88 11.54 0.75
C ARG A 449 14.53 11.37 2.12
N SER A 450 14.35 12.31 3.04
CA SER A 450 14.89 12.23 4.40
C SER A 450 14.15 11.23 5.30
N THR A 451 13.06 10.64 4.82
CA THR A 451 12.23 9.68 5.56
C THR A 451 12.50 8.21 5.23
N GLY A 452 13.60 7.91 4.54
CA GLY A 452 14.11 6.55 4.39
C GLY A 452 14.56 5.97 5.74
N PHE A 453 14.90 4.69 5.76
CA PHE A 453 15.47 4.07 6.95
C PHE A 453 16.44 2.93 6.60
N ILE A 454 17.31 2.60 7.57
CA ILE A 454 18.31 1.54 7.44
C ILE A 454 17.84 0.34 8.26
N SER A 455 17.81 -0.84 7.64
CA SER A 455 17.46 -2.10 8.27
C SER A 455 18.63 -3.08 8.25
N SER A 456 18.83 -3.81 9.36
CA SER A 456 19.75 -4.95 9.40
C SER A 456 19.14 -6.16 8.74
N LYS A 457 19.89 -6.82 7.89
CA LYS A 457 19.52 -8.04 7.16
C LYS A 457 20.69 -9.02 7.19
N SER A 458 20.48 -10.20 6.63
CA SER A 458 21.56 -11.17 6.41
C SER A 458 21.47 -11.79 5.02
N LYS A 459 22.62 -12.22 4.49
CA LYS A 459 22.70 -13.03 3.27
C LYS A 459 23.80 -14.08 3.45
N ASN A 460 23.44 -15.35 3.29
CA ASN A 460 24.36 -16.48 3.46
C ASN A 460 25.14 -16.44 4.80
N GLY A 461 24.42 -16.11 5.89
CA GLY A 461 25.01 -16.01 7.24
C GLY A 461 25.85 -14.74 7.50
N LYS A 462 26.01 -13.87 6.53
CA LYS A 462 26.71 -12.58 6.69
C LYS A 462 25.72 -11.44 6.96
N GLU A 463 25.98 -10.65 7.99
CA GLU A 463 25.21 -9.46 8.29
C GLU A 463 25.46 -8.36 7.25
N LEU A 464 24.42 -7.62 6.91
CA LEU A 464 24.46 -6.46 6.03
C LEU A 464 23.42 -5.41 6.46
N LYS A 465 23.61 -4.19 5.98
CA LYS A 465 22.61 -3.13 6.07
C LYS A 465 21.95 -2.93 4.70
N ALA A 466 20.62 -2.73 4.72
CA ALA A 466 19.83 -2.40 3.57
C ALA A 466 19.16 -1.03 3.79
N LEU A 467 19.14 -0.22 2.74
CA LEU A 467 18.46 1.06 2.72
C LEU A 467 17.06 0.86 2.16
N GLU A 468 16.07 1.27 2.93
CA GLU A 468 14.67 1.26 2.53
C GLU A 468 14.27 2.68 2.10
N LEU A 469 13.71 2.81 0.90
CA LEU A 469 13.21 4.08 0.40
C LEU A 469 12.00 4.56 1.24
N PRO A 470 11.71 5.88 1.25
CA PRO A 470 10.47 6.39 1.86
C PRO A 470 9.25 5.62 1.37
N GLY A 471 8.48 5.03 2.30
CA GLY A 471 7.36 4.15 1.96
C GLY A 471 6.30 4.82 1.09
N LEU A 472 5.64 4.07 0.19
CA LEU A 472 4.71 4.59 -0.82
C LEU A 472 3.64 5.52 -0.24
N TRP A 473 3.00 5.11 0.85
CA TRP A 473 1.97 5.90 1.54
C TRP A 473 2.51 6.73 2.72
N ASN A 474 3.82 6.68 2.97
CA ASN A 474 4.51 7.45 4.01
C ASN A 474 5.27 8.62 3.35
N GLY A 475 6.58 8.66 3.46
CA GLY A 475 7.42 9.73 2.94
C GLY A 475 7.41 9.90 1.42
N ALA A 476 7.05 8.87 0.64
CA ALA A 476 6.90 9.01 -0.81
C ALA A 476 5.70 9.90 -1.22
N MET A 477 4.73 10.09 -0.32
CA MET A 477 3.59 11.01 -0.50
C MET A 477 3.61 12.15 0.54
N SER A 478 4.78 12.50 1.08
CA SER A 478 4.93 13.51 2.13
C SER A 478 4.46 14.89 1.69
N ASP A 479 4.86 15.31 0.50
CA ASP A 479 4.50 16.63 -0.05
C ASP A 479 3.15 16.67 -0.78
N TRP A 480 2.30 15.66 -0.57
CA TRP A 480 0.94 15.63 -1.08
C TRP A 480 -0.02 16.35 -0.14
N ASN A 481 -1.09 16.90 -0.70
CA ASN A 481 -2.25 17.33 0.09
C ASN A 481 -2.97 16.09 0.63
N THR A 482 -2.81 15.82 1.92
CA THR A 482 -3.33 14.62 2.59
C THR A 482 -4.53 14.99 3.46
N VAL A 483 -5.61 14.21 3.36
CA VAL A 483 -6.78 14.31 4.24
C VAL A 483 -7.11 12.94 4.81
N PHE A 484 -7.36 12.86 6.11
CA PHE A 484 -7.80 11.64 6.77
C PHE A 484 -9.31 11.66 7.01
N VAL A 485 -9.97 10.54 6.69
CA VAL A 485 -11.39 10.33 6.97
C VAL A 485 -11.55 9.05 7.77
N GLU A 486 -12.27 9.13 8.89
CA GLU A 486 -12.60 7.95 9.69
C GLU A 486 -13.53 7.03 8.89
N VAL A 487 -13.17 5.76 8.79
CA VAL A 487 -13.96 4.71 8.15
C VAL A 487 -14.15 3.54 9.14
N PRO A 488 -15.23 2.74 9.03
CA PRO A 488 -15.46 1.64 9.95
C PRO A 488 -14.40 0.53 9.81
N LEU A 489 -14.13 -0.15 10.92
CA LEU A 489 -13.16 -1.26 10.96
C LEU A 489 -13.52 -2.39 10.00
N SER A 490 -14.80 -2.55 9.64
CA SER A 490 -15.27 -3.51 8.64
C SER A 490 -14.65 -3.34 7.24
N THR A 491 -14.05 -2.18 6.94
CA THR A 491 -13.30 -1.96 5.69
C THR A 491 -11.88 -2.53 5.70
N PHE A 492 -11.41 -3.02 6.86
CA PHE A 492 -10.05 -3.51 7.06
C PHE A 492 -10.02 -4.97 7.51
N ASN A 493 -9.76 -5.86 6.56
CA ASN A 493 -9.78 -7.31 6.78
C ASN A 493 -8.56 -7.99 6.10
N PRO A 494 -7.32 -7.63 6.48
CA PRO A 494 -6.13 -8.18 5.84
C PRO A 494 -5.90 -9.63 6.26
N VAL A 495 -5.34 -10.40 5.32
CA VAL A 495 -4.88 -11.77 5.59
C VAL A 495 -3.36 -11.73 5.78
N LYS A 496 -2.90 -11.67 7.03
CA LYS A 496 -1.46 -11.66 7.39
C LYS A 496 -0.93 -13.06 7.61
N THR A 497 -1.73 -13.92 8.21
CA THR A 497 -1.46 -15.35 8.41
C THR A 497 -2.54 -16.20 7.74
N VAL A 498 -2.26 -17.49 7.48
CA VAL A 498 -3.25 -18.37 6.85
C VAL A 498 -4.50 -18.53 7.73
N ASN A 499 -4.35 -18.50 9.05
CA ASN A 499 -5.48 -18.61 9.97
C ASN A 499 -6.39 -17.38 9.99
N ASP A 500 -5.96 -16.23 9.44
CA ASP A 500 -6.85 -15.08 9.27
C ASP A 500 -8.01 -15.40 8.31
N LEU A 501 -7.80 -16.35 7.39
CA LEU A 501 -8.86 -16.87 6.52
C LEU A 501 -10.00 -17.59 7.28
N LEU A 502 -9.80 -17.92 8.55
CA LEU A 502 -10.86 -18.50 9.42
C LEU A 502 -11.78 -17.43 10.02
N ARG A 503 -11.47 -16.15 9.89
CA ARG A 503 -12.33 -15.07 10.35
C ARG A 503 -13.63 -15.04 9.53
N GLU A 504 -14.73 -14.58 10.14
CA GLU A 504 -16.05 -14.54 9.52
C GLU A 504 -16.06 -13.85 8.15
N GLN A 505 -15.29 -12.77 8.01
CA GLN A 505 -15.19 -11.97 6.78
C GLN A 505 -14.65 -12.77 5.58
N HIS A 506 -14.01 -13.89 5.83
CA HIS A 506 -13.42 -14.79 4.83
C HIS A 506 -14.15 -16.13 4.72
N GLN A 507 -15.21 -16.37 5.53
CA GLN A 507 -15.96 -17.63 5.56
C GLN A 507 -17.31 -17.48 4.84
N GLY A 508 -17.48 -18.26 3.73
CA GLY A 508 -18.64 -18.28 2.87
C GLY A 508 -19.77 -19.20 3.34
#